data_ae8d9c02ab5c93352dd3111b08ebfdc4
#
_entry.id   ae8d9c02ab5c93352dd3111b08ebfdc4
#
_cell.length_a   1.000
_cell.length_b   1.000
_cell.length_c   1.000
_cell.angle_alpha   90.00
_cell.angle_beta   90.00
_cell.angle_gamma   90.00
#
_symmetry.space_group_name_H-M   'P 1'
#
loop_
_entity.id
_entity.type
_entity.pdbx_description
1 polymer ?
#
loop_
_entity_poly.entity_id
_entity_poly.type
_entity_poly.pdbx_seq_one_letter_code
_entity_poly.pdbx_strand_id
1 'polypeptide(L)'
;MQQTIQLRKFAARSATAFLLAVLCGYPLYIDKFSNLGVVKFTGVCTLSWAFCLWLGALLLVGAVPRSGRFSAKDPTLWALGAFVFTGFLSTVLSLSPVSSFWGLGGYYGGFMMVLFTAAGYLAVRAFAPQGLLNGLTFCVGITTAIVTVLYVLNIFNIDLIGAYEDTAIIERAQFFSTLGQKNFNSGFMAFALPLVFYAFLVARGVRHTILYGVPAFFGGLALAVVDAEGLALGIGAAVLVLMCQKMFTTRTLRRIAVIGAFFFFHAGWMQYMRSHFYTQGGKPMLAALGHFGLDGFLICTALWALLRFGLRGREIPLWRAGRVVAAVAVTGTVLLYALANFWPGFPSLGRLDDVLIINDDWGTYRGTAWRITWCTWLDQPLWRKIFGVGTGMMHTAMMEWAGSDVTDRMKTFYAAHNEYLEQLLTTGLLGLAAWIWFIVSHLRKAAKNWLRPGVAPVTLALVSYLAHAVVSIRVSMIFPEIMLLFALLQVFCLPPESDALPAEKTHRGKGKKAKTVRPEPVAKPGLVRTWAPPAAAAVVMMAVCGAASRVIFGFLF
;
A
#
# COMPACT_ATOMS: atom_id res chain seq x y z
N MET A 1 13.10 -35.05 11.35
CA MET A 1 12.98 -34.54 9.97
C MET A 1 11.53 -34.35 9.53
N GLN A 2 10.67 -35.38 9.58
CA GLN A 2 9.26 -35.29 9.16
C GLN A 2 8.46 -34.26 9.99
N GLN A 3 8.63 -34.22 11.31
CA GLN A 3 8.03 -33.26 12.22
C GLN A 3 8.44 -31.80 11.89
N THR A 4 9.72 -31.54 11.62
CA THR A 4 10.20 -30.21 11.24
C THR A 4 9.59 -29.71 9.92
N ILE A 5 9.35 -30.62 8.97
CA ILE A 5 8.66 -30.31 7.70
C ILE A 5 7.21 -29.94 7.94
N GLN A 6 6.51 -30.67 8.81
CA GLN A 6 5.11 -30.38 9.16
C GLN A 6 4.97 -29.03 9.87
N LEU A 7 5.83 -28.75 10.86
CA LEU A 7 5.87 -27.47 11.55
C LEU A 7 6.15 -26.31 10.61
N ARG A 8 7.09 -26.47 9.66
CA ARG A 8 7.37 -25.47 8.64
C ARG A 8 6.15 -25.20 7.73
N LYS A 9 5.45 -26.24 7.29
CA LYS A 9 4.23 -26.09 6.49
C LYS A 9 3.14 -25.37 7.28
N PHE A 10 3.02 -25.65 8.57
CA PHE A 10 2.08 -25.00 9.43
C PHE A 10 2.40 -23.52 9.66
N ALA A 11 3.67 -23.19 9.95
CA ALA A 11 4.13 -21.82 10.05
C ALA A 11 3.92 -21.03 8.73
N ALA A 12 4.12 -21.66 7.58
CA ALA A 12 3.84 -21.06 6.28
C ALA A 12 2.34 -20.74 6.08
N ARG A 13 1.44 -21.63 6.52
CA ARG A 13 -0.01 -21.40 6.48
C ARG A 13 -0.42 -20.28 7.44
N SER A 14 0.14 -20.25 8.64
CA SER A 14 -0.09 -19.18 9.62
C SER A 14 0.37 -17.81 9.09
N ALA A 15 1.55 -17.74 8.50
CA ALA A 15 2.06 -16.52 7.86
C ALA A 15 1.17 -16.07 6.68
N THR A 16 0.63 -17.03 5.91
CA THR A 16 -0.33 -16.72 4.83
C THR A 16 -1.65 -16.20 5.39
N ALA A 17 -2.17 -16.81 6.46
CA ALA A 17 -3.40 -16.35 7.12
C ALA A 17 -3.23 -14.94 7.70
N PHE A 18 -2.10 -14.67 8.35
CA PHE A 18 -1.77 -13.33 8.85
C PHE A 18 -1.68 -12.29 7.74
N LEU A 19 -1.01 -12.62 6.62
CA LEU A 19 -0.98 -11.75 5.44
C LEU A 19 -2.38 -11.42 4.92
N LEU A 20 -3.26 -12.42 4.81
CA LEU A 20 -4.63 -12.20 4.37
C LEU A 20 -5.45 -11.41 5.39
N ALA A 21 -5.23 -11.67 6.69
CA ALA A 21 -5.88 -10.91 7.75
C ALA A 21 -5.51 -9.43 7.67
N VAL A 22 -4.21 -9.09 7.49
CA VAL A 22 -3.76 -7.69 7.42
C VAL A 22 -4.11 -7.05 6.06
N LEU A 23 -3.83 -7.70 4.93
CA LEU A 23 -4.01 -7.08 3.60
C LEU A 23 -5.48 -7.09 3.12
N CYS A 24 -6.34 -7.95 3.66
CA CYS A 24 -7.71 -8.09 3.20
C CYS A 24 -8.75 -7.93 4.30
N GLY A 25 -8.52 -8.51 5.48
CA GLY A 25 -9.46 -8.46 6.60
C GLY A 25 -9.42 -7.14 7.34
N TYR A 26 -8.21 -6.67 7.66
CA TYR A 26 -8.01 -5.43 8.41
C TYR A 26 -8.58 -4.17 7.71
N PRO A 27 -8.46 -3.97 6.40
CA PRO A 27 -9.18 -2.89 5.72
C PRO A 27 -10.69 -2.91 5.95
N LEU A 28 -11.31 -4.08 6.08
CA LEU A 28 -12.74 -4.24 6.30
C LEU A 28 -13.16 -4.14 7.78
N TYR A 29 -12.20 -4.18 8.71
CA TYR A 29 -12.46 -4.17 10.15
C TYR A 29 -12.85 -2.76 10.61
N ILE A 30 -14.08 -2.56 11.05
CA ILE A 30 -14.64 -1.30 11.54
C ILE A 30 -15.66 -1.58 12.64
N ASP A 31 -15.87 -0.61 13.53
CA ASP A 31 -17.01 -0.52 14.43
C ASP A 31 -17.86 0.69 13.99
N LYS A 32 -17.46 1.89 14.37
CA LYS A 32 -18.10 3.15 13.98
C LYS A 32 -17.04 4.15 13.48
N PHE A 33 -17.48 5.18 12.77
CA PHE A 33 -16.54 6.24 12.34
C PHE A 33 -16.05 7.11 13.49
N SER A 34 -16.86 7.29 14.54
CA SER A 34 -16.49 8.05 15.73
C SER A 34 -15.28 7.49 16.48
N ASN A 35 -15.05 6.17 16.43
CA ASN A 35 -13.95 5.48 17.11
C ASN A 35 -12.96 4.78 16.15
N LEU A 36 -13.04 5.09 14.85
CA LEU A 36 -12.31 4.39 13.79
C LEU A 36 -10.81 4.25 14.06
N GLY A 37 -10.16 5.34 14.48
CA GLY A 37 -8.71 5.35 14.75
C GLY A 37 -8.31 4.36 15.83
N VAL A 38 -9.03 4.37 16.96
CA VAL A 38 -8.79 3.49 18.11
C VAL A 38 -9.04 2.03 17.72
N VAL A 39 -10.17 1.75 17.08
CA VAL A 39 -10.56 0.38 16.66
C VAL A 39 -9.54 -0.20 15.69
N LYS A 40 -9.10 0.56 14.70
CA LYS A 40 -8.07 0.12 13.75
C LYS A 40 -6.74 -0.13 14.46
N PHE A 41 -6.28 0.81 15.28
CA PHE A 41 -5.02 0.68 16.00
C PHE A 41 -5.02 -0.53 16.94
N THR A 42 -6.01 -0.64 17.81
CA THR A 42 -6.11 -1.76 18.77
C THR A 42 -6.29 -3.10 18.07
N GLY A 43 -7.05 -3.13 16.98
CA GLY A 43 -7.24 -4.32 16.15
C GLY A 43 -5.93 -4.84 15.55
N VAL A 44 -5.13 -3.98 14.92
CA VAL A 44 -3.85 -4.39 14.33
C VAL A 44 -2.81 -4.75 15.40
N CYS A 45 -2.80 -4.05 16.54
CA CYS A 45 -1.92 -4.40 17.66
C CYS A 45 -2.24 -5.79 18.20
N THR A 46 -3.52 -6.08 18.47
CA THR A 46 -3.96 -7.40 18.97
C THR A 46 -3.65 -8.50 17.96
N LEU A 47 -3.95 -8.27 16.69
CA LEU A 47 -3.65 -9.21 15.61
C LEU A 47 -2.15 -9.52 15.51
N SER A 48 -1.32 -8.48 15.60
CA SER A 48 0.12 -8.61 15.51
C SER A 48 0.70 -9.31 16.75
N TRP A 49 0.21 -9.00 17.94
CA TRP A 49 0.63 -9.68 19.18
C TRP A 49 0.26 -11.16 19.16
N ALA A 50 -1.00 -11.47 18.85
CA ALA A 50 -1.46 -12.85 18.78
C ALA A 50 -0.62 -13.66 17.78
N PHE A 51 -0.32 -13.06 16.63
CA PHE A 51 0.51 -13.70 15.62
C PHE A 51 1.97 -13.86 16.07
N CYS A 52 2.57 -12.85 16.70
CA CYS A 52 3.95 -12.94 17.22
C CYS A 52 4.08 -14.00 18.32
N LEU A 53 3.13 -14.05 19.26
CA LEU A 53 3.10 -15.07 20.31
C LEU A 53 2.95 -16.47 19.73
N TRP A 54 2.03 -16.64 18.79
CA TRP A 54 1.82 -17.89 18.06
C TRP A 54 3.07 -18.34 17.31
N LEU A 55 3.70 -17.43 16.57
CA LEU A 55 4.92 -17.73 15.84
C LEU A 55 6.08 -18.05 16.79
N GLY A 56 6.20 -17.32 17.91
CA GLY A 56 7.15 -17.61 18.96
C GLY A 56 6.99 -19.04 19.51
N ALA A 57 5.75 -19.45 19.80
CA ALA A 57 5.45 -20.83 20.22
C ALA A 57 5.88 -21.85 19.16
N LEU A 58 5.60 -21.59 17.88
CA LEU A 58 6.03 -22.49 16.79
C LEU A 58 7.55 -22.60 16.67
N LEU A 59 8.29 -21.50 16.88
CA LEU A 59 9.76 -21.49 16.88
C LEU A 59 10.30 -22.31 18.06
N LEU A 60 9.70 -22.17 19.26
CA LEU A 60 10.11 -22.92 20.44
C LEU A 60 9.91 -24.44 20.28
N VAL A 61 8.86 -24.87 19.59
CA VAL A 61 8.63 -26.30 19.30
C VAL A 61 9.39 -26.80 18.05
N GLY A 62 10.29 -25.99 17.50
CA GLY A 62 11.23 -26.40 16.44
C GLY A 62 10.82 -26.04 15.01
N ALA A 63 9.91 -25.12 14.81
CA ALA A 63 9.71 -24.55 13.48
C ALA A 63 10.96 -23.76 13.05
N VAL A 64 11.51 -24.08 11.89
CA VAL A 64 12.73 -23.42 11.37
C VAL A 64 12.38 -22.56 10.16
N PRO A 65 12.86 -21.30 10.11
CA PRO A 65 12.74 -20.45 8.93
C PRO A 65 13.26 -21.17 7.68
N ARG A 66 12.71 -20.81 6.53
CA ARG A 66 13.20 -21.35 5.26
C ARG A 66 14.63 -20.91 5.00
N SER A 67 15.46 -21.81 4.47
CA SER A 67 16.85 -21.55 4.20
C SER A 67 17.03 -20.38 3.21
N GLY A 68 18.09 -19.58 3.36
CA GLY A 68 18.38 -18.43 2.48
C GLY A 68 17.52 -17.17 2.73
N ARG A 69 16.58 -17.21 3.68
CA ARG A 69 15.71 -16.06 4.00
C ARG A 69 16.44 -14.95 4.75
N PHE A 70 17.39 -15.32 5.58
CA PHE A 70 18.19 -14.41 6.38
C PHE A 70 19.68 -14.57 6.03
N SER A 71 20.32 -13.45 5.71
CA SER A 71 21.76 -13.38 5.46
C SER A 71 22.29 -12.10 6.07
N ALA A 72 23.40 -12.19 6.81
CA ALA A 72 24.09 -11.02 7.32
C ALA A 72 24.58 -10.05 6.23
N LYS A 73 24.68 -10.52 4.98
CA LYS A 73 25.04 -9.69 3.82
C LYS A 73 23.84 -9.01 3.15
N ASP A 74 22.62 -9.22 3.64
CA ASP A 74 21.43 -8.63 3.03
C ASP A 74 21.19 -7.19 3.54
N PRO A 75 21.39 -6.16 2.70
CA PRO A 75 21.24 -4.77 3.11
C PRO A 75 19.83 -4.41 3.55
N THR A 76 18.80 -5.17 3.11
CA THR A 76 17.41 -4.90 3.48
C THR A 76 17.13 -5.18 4.96
N LEU A 77 17.85 -6.15 5.56
CA LEU A 77 17.74 -6.44 7.00
C LEU A 77 18.44 -5.36 7.85
N TRP A 78 19.61 -4.91 7.40
CA TRP A 78 20.32 -3.83 8.08
C TRP A 78 19.53 -2.53 8.01
N ALA A 79 18.92 -2.23 6.86
CA ALA A 79 18.10 -1.06 6.69
C ALA A 79 16.82 -1.12 7.56
N LEU A 80 16.19 -2.30 7.71
CA LEU A 80 15.09 -2.50 8.65
C LEU A 80 15.56 -2.26 10.10
N GLY A 81 16.71 -2.84 10.47
CA GLY A 81 17.30 -2.65 11.80
C GLY A 81 17.60 -1.17 12.09
N ALA A 82 18.17 -0.45 11.13
CA ALA A 82 18.42 0.98 11.23
C ALA A 82 17.13 1.79 11.40
N PHE A 83 16.09 1.48 10.61
CA PHE A 83 14.78 2.12 10.71
C PHE A 83 14.13 1.91 12.09
N VAL A 84 14.13 0.68 12.61
CA VAL A 84 13.61 0.38 13.95
C VAL A 84 14.44 1.07 15.02
N PHE A 85 15.79 1.03 14.92
CA PHE A 85 16.69 1.62 15.90
C PHE A 85 16.57 3.15 15.97
N THR A 86 16.47 3.83 14.83
CA THR A 86 16.28 5.29 14.80
C THR A 86 14.90 5.68 15.33
N GLY A 87 13.86 4.90 15.07
CA GLY A 87 12.53 5.07 15.68
C GLY A 87 12.57 4.90 17.20
N PHE A 88 13.30 3.90 17.70
CA PHE A 88 13.53 3.70 19.14
C PHE A 88 14.24 4.90 19.78
N LEU A 89 15.37 5.33 19.21
CA LEU A 89 16.12 6.49 19.73
C LEU A 89 15.25 7.74 19.75
N SER A 90 14.53 8.02 18.67
CA SER A 90 13.63 9.16 18.59
C SER A 90 12.54 9.11 19.67
N THR A 91 12.00 7.92 19.95
CA THR A 91 10.97 7.74 20.97
C THR A 91 11.51 7.97 22.39
N VAL A 92 12.67 7.42 22.71
CA VAL A 92 13.32 7.62 24.03
C VAL A 92 13.69 9.09 24.27
N LEU A 93 14.14 9.77 23.22
CA LEU A 93 14.57 11.19 23.25
C LEU A 93 13.41 12.16 22.96
N SER A 94 12.16 11.68 22.89
CA SER A 94 11.02 12.49 22.46
C SER A 94 10.57 13.52 23.51
N LEU A 95 9.71 14.44 23.07
CA LEU A 95 8.99 15.39 23.93
C LEU A 95 8.17 14.67 25.03
N SER A 96 7.57 13.52 24.69
CA SER A 96 6.85 12.65 25.60
C SER A 96 7.05 11.19 25.17
N PRO A 97 7.97 10.44 25.84
CA PRO A 97 8.28 9.06 25.46
C PRO A 97 7.09 8.12 25.45
N VAL A 98 6.16 8.25 26.42
CA VAL A 98 4.97 7.42 26.51
C VAL A 98 4.01 7.70 25.33
N SER A 99 3.72 8.98 25.07
CA SER A 99 2.87 9.38 23.95
C SER A 99 3.50 8.99 22.61
N SER A 100 4.82 9.13 22.47
CA SER A 100 5.57 8.73 21.28
C SER A 100 5.55 7.22 21.06
N PHE A 101 5.65 6.43 22.15
CA PHE A 101 5.59 4.98 22.07
C PHE A 101 4.23 4.51 21.52
N TRP A 102 3.11 5.05 22.03
CA TRP A 102 1.76 4.69 21.61
C TRP A 102 1.27 5.44 20.38
N GLY A 103 1.83 6.61 20.08
CA GLY A 103 1.37 7.47 18.98
C GLY A 103 0.10 8.25 19.30
N LEU A 104 -0.08 8.65 20.56
CA LEU A 104 -1.31 9.30 21.05
C LEU A 104 -1.51 10.74 20.52
N GLY A 105 -0.46 11.35 19.94
CA GLY A 105 -0.51 12.71 19.39
C GLY A 105 -1.08 12.82 17.98
N GLY A 106 -1.71 11.76 17.43
CA GLY A 106 -2.17 11.79 16.04
C GLY A 106 -2.87 10.50 15.61
N TYR A 107 -2.42 9.94 14.47
CA TYR A 107 -3.04 8.76 13.85
C TYR A 107 -2.45 7.42 14.34
N TYR A 108 -2.04 7.34 15.61
CA TYR A 108 -1.43 6.16 16.22
C TYR A 108 -0.18 5.67 15.49
N GLY A 109 0.59 6.61 14.93
CA GLY A 109 1.85 6.34 14.21
C GLY A 109 3.09 6.21 15.13
N GLY A 110 2.89 5.77 16.39
CA GLY A 110 3.95 5.64 17.38
C GLY A 110 4.92 4.48 17.14
N PHE A 111 5.92 4.35 18.02
CA PHE A 111 6.97 3.32 17.91
C PHE A 111 6.44 1.90 18.05
N MET A 112 5.36 1.68 18.80
CA MET A 112 4.68 0.39 18.90
C MET A 112 4.26 -0.13 17.51
N MET A 113 3.75 0.74 16.64
CA MET A 113 3.38 0.39 15.27
C MET A 113 4.62 -0.02 14.44
N VAL A 114 5.75 0.66 14.62
CA VAL A 114 7.02 0.31 13.97
C VAL A 114 7.49 -1.08 14.41
N LEU A 115 7.42 -1.40 15.70
CA LEU A 115 7.80 -2.72 16.24
C LEU A 115 6.94 -3.85 15.66
N PHE A 116 5.62 -3.68 15.67
CA PHE A 116 4.71 -4.71 15.15
C PHE A 116 4.87 -4.96 13.67
N THR A 117 5.00 -3.89 12.90
CA THR A 117 5.18 -4.03 11.46
C THR A 117 6.53 -4.64 11.11
N ALA A 118 7.59 -4.33 11.87
CA ALA A 118 8.89 -4.96 11.72
C ALA A 118 8.86 -6.46 12.09
N ALA A 119 8.18 -6.83 13.18
CA ALA A 119 7.98 -8.22 13.57
C ALA A 119 7.18 -8.98 12.50
N GLY A 120 6.07 -8.40 12.02
CA GLY A 120 5.28 -8.95 10.91
C GLY A 120 6.10 -9.11 9.63
N TYR A 121 6.93 -8.12 9.29
CA TYR A 121 7.87 -8.19 8.16
C TYR A 121 8.81 -9.40 8.30
N LEU A 122 9.46 -9.56 9.46
CA LEU A 122 10.40 -10.67 9.69
C LEU A 122 9.69 -12.02 9.63
N ALA A 123 8.50 -12.13 10.19
CA ALA A 123 7.68 -13.33 10.19
C ALA A 123 7.25 -13.75 8.78
N VAL A 124 6.73 -12.83 7.97
CA VAL A 124 6.36 -13.06 6.58
C VAL A 124 7.59 -13.43 5.76
N ARG A 125 8.68 -12.71 5.94
CA ARG A 125 9.95 -13.04 5.27
C ARG A 125 10.43 -14.44 5.62
N ALA A 126 10.30 -14.88 6.88
CA ALA A 126 10.75 -16.19 7.34
C ALA A 126 9.94 -17.35 6.73
N PHE A 127 8.62 -17.22 6.67
CA PHE A 127 7.74 -18.37 6.46
C PHE A 127 6.83 -18.29 5.24
N ALA A 128 6.52 -17.10 4.69
CA ALA A 128 5.58 -16.99 3.59
C ALA A 128 6.08 -17.76 2.33
N PRO A 129 5.23 -18.57 1.69
CA PRO A 129 5.60 -19.29 0.47
C PRO A 129 5.63 -18.37 -0.75
N GLN A 130 6.46 -18.70 -1.75
CA GLN A 130 6.60 -17.91 -2.99
C GLN A 130 5.38 -17.99 -3.92
N GLY A 131 4.55 -19.03 -3.79
CA GLY A 131 3.38 -19.24 -4.65
C GLY A 131 2.14 -18.42 -4.30
N LEU A 132 2.23 -17.42 -3.43
CA LEU A 132 1.09 -16.68 -2.89
C LEU A 132 0.41 -15.72 -3.87
N LEU A 133 1.08 -15.28 -4.91
CA LEU A 133 0.67 -14.11 -5.70
C LEU A 133 -0.78 -14.18 -6.20
N ASN A 134 -1.15 -15.27 -6.87
CA ASN A 134 -2.46 -15.34 -7.56
C ASN A 134 -3.65 -15.29 -6.58
N GLY A 135 -3.54 -16.02 -5.47
CA GLY A 135 -4.60 -16.02 -4.46
C GLY A 135 -4.64 -14.70 -3.69
N LEU A 136 -3.46 -14.14 -3.38
CA LEU A 136 -3.37 -12.87 -2.69
C LEU A 136 -3.99 -11.73 -3.54
N THR A 137 -3.63 -11.63 -4.82
CA THR A 137 -4.18 -10.60 -5.70
C THR A 137 -5.69 -10.76 -5.92
N PHE A 138 -6.19 -11.99 -5.91
CA PHE A 138 -7.63 -12.26 -5.97
C PHE A 138 -8.35 -11.79 -4.69
N CYS A 139 -7.82 -12.13 -3.50
CA CYS A 139 -8.39 -11.69 -2.23
C CYS A 139 -8.34 -10.16 -2.07
N VAL A 140 -7.21 -9.52 -2.40
CA VAL A 140 -7.10 -8.06 -2.42
C VAL A 140 -8.11 -7.45 -3.40
N GLY A 141 -8.34 -8.08 -4.55
CA GLY A 141 -9.35 -7.65 -5.52
C GLY A 141 -10.78 -7.68 -4.96
N ILE A 142 -11.13 -8.72 -4.19
CA ILE A 142 -12.43 -8.80 -3.50
C ILE A 142 -12.56 -7.69 -2.46
N THR A 143 -11.53 -7.52 -1.61
CA THR A 143 -11.51 -6.44 -0.60
C THR A 143 -11.66 -5.07 -1.25
N THR A 144 -10.92 -4.83 -2.35
CA THR A 144 -11.02 -3.59 -3.14
C THR A 144 -12.45 -3.36 -3.63
N ALA A 145 -13.12 -4.39 -4.16
CA ALA A 145 -14.49 -4.28 -4.64
C ALA A 145 -15.46 -3.95 -3.49
N ILE A 146 -15.35 -4.62 -2.34
CA ILE A 146 -16.19 -4.37 -1.15
C ILE A 146 -16.00 -2.92 -0.66
N VAL A 147 -14.74 -2.51 -0.43
CA VAL A 147 -14.41 -1.15 0.02
C VAL A 147 -14.96 -0.10 -0.97
N THR A 148 -14.84 -0.35 -2.28
CA THR A 148 -15.32 0.57 -3.31
C THR A 148 -16.85 0.65 -3.33
N VAL A 149 -17.54 -0.47 -3.21
CA VAL A 149 -19.02 -0.50 -3.16
C VAL A 149 -19.52 0.26 -1.93
N LEU A 150 -18.95 -0.01 -0.75
CA LEU A 150 -19.31 0.71 0.48
C LEU A 150 -19.02 2.22 0.34
N TYR A 151 -17.90 2.57 -0.30
CA TYR A 151 -17.57 3.98 -0.58
C TYR A 151 -18.65 4.65 -1.43
N VAL A 152 -19.11 4.00 -2.49
CA VAL A 152 -20.19 4.51 -3.36
C VAL A 152 -21.50 4.64 -2.61
N LEU A 153 -21.88 3.65 -1.80
CA LEU A 153 -23.09 3.71 -0.98
C LEU A 153 -23.05 4.89 -0.01
N ASN A 154 -21.91 5.12 0.63
CA ASN A 154 -21.72 6.26 1.52
C ASN A 154 -21.79 7.61 0.78
N ILE A 155 -21.32 7.71 -0.47
CA ILE A 155 -21.51 8.93 -1.30
C ILE A 155 -23.01 9.28 -1.40
N PHE A 156 -23.89 8.29 -1.50
CA PHE A 156 -25.33 8.46 -1.54
C PHE A 156 -26.00 8.46 -0.17
N ASN A 157 -25.22 8.62 0.91
CA ASN A 157 -25.69 8.59 2.31
C ASN A 157 -26.39 7.28 2.71
N ILE A 158 -26.06 6.18 2.06
CA ILE A 158 -26.54 4.84 2.41
C ILE A 158 -25.52 4.19 3.34
N ASP A 159 -25.91 3.99 4.59
CA ASP A 159 -25.12 3.32 5.62
C ASP A 159 -25.54 1.85 5.75
N LEU A 160 -24.90 0.99 4.97
CA LEU A 160 -25.21 -0.45 4.96
C LEU A 160 -24.78 -1.18 6.23
N ILE A 161 -23.74 -0.65 6.93
CA ILE A 161 -23.08 -1.34 8.04
C ILE A 161 -23.26 -0.64 9.39
N GLY A 162 -24.04 0.45 9.47
CA GLY A 162 -24.25 1.20 10.69
C GLY A 162 -23.06 2.03 11.18
N ALA A 163 -22.09 2.32 10.29
CA ALA A 163 -20.86 3.01 10.65
C ALA A 163 -21.05 4.50 11.00
N TYR A 164 -22.15 5.12 10.55
CA TYR A 164 -22.48 6.52 10.86
C TYR A 164 -23.25 6.69 12.17
N GLU A 165 -23.55 5.63 12.90
CA GLU A 165 -24.08 5.74 14.24
C GLU A 165 -23.15 6.61 15.08
N ASP A 166 -23.68 7.56 15.83
CA ASP A 166 -22.93 8.57 16.61
C ASP A 166 -22.10 9.58 15.77
N THR A 167 -22.25 9.61 14.44
CA THR A 167 -21.58 10.60 13.58
C THR A 167 -22.56 11.70 13.18
N ALA A 168 -22.24 12.96 13.50
CA ALA A 168 -23.05 14.11 13.12
C ALA A 168 -23.21 14.20 11.59
N ILE A 169 -24.41 14.58 11.13
CA ILE A 169 -24.72 14.62 9.68
C ILE A 169 -23.71 15.45 8.89
N ILE A 170 -23.25 16.57 9.46
CA ILE A 170 -22.27 17.46 8.81
C ILE A 170 -20.89 16.80 8.65
N GLU A 171 -20.55 15.83 9.50
CA GLU A 171 -19.27 15.14 9.49
C GLU A 171 -19.26 13.91 8.56
N ARG A 172 -20.45 13.39 8.22
CA ARG A 172 -20.58 12.18 7.38
C ARG A 172 -19.88 12.32 6.03
N ALA A 173 -19.86 13.53 5.47
CA ALA A 173 -19.19 13.84 4.22
C ALA A 173 -17.65 13.67 4.24
N GLN A 174 -17.06 13.41 5.42
CA GLN A 174 -15.63 13.18 5.58
C GLN A 174 -15.26 11.68 5.63
N PHE A 175 -16.26 10.80 5.85
CA PHE A 175 -16.04 9.38 6.12
C PHE A 175 -16.74 8.50 5.08
N PHE A 176 -15.97 7.57 4.50
CA PHE A 176 -16.44 6.67 3.45
C PHE A 176 -15.87 5.26 3.64
N SER A 177 -16.63 4.27 3.27
CA SER A 177 -16.30 2.83 3.35
C SER A 177 -15.94 2.40 4.79
N THR A 178 -15.10 1.40 4.93
CA THR A 178 -14.58 0.91 6.21
C THR A 178 -13.25 1.55 6.61
N LEU A 179 -12.71 2.43 5.78
CA LEU A 179 -11.41 3.08 5.99
C LEU A 179 -11.54 4.54 6.48
N GLY A 180 -12.73 5.14 6.37
CA GLY A 180 -12.98 6.50 6.83
C GLY A 180 -12.57 7.55 5.80
N GLN A 181 -11.65 8.45 6.14
CA GLN A 181 -11.30 9.58 5.29
C GLN A 181 -10.84 9.19 3.87
N LYS A 182 -11.09 10.07 2.90
CA LYS A 182 -10.66 9.88 1.51
C LYS A 182 -9.17 9.59 1.36
N ASN A 183 -8.31 10.20 2.19
CA ASN A 183 -6.85 9.96 2.16
C ASN A 183 -6.48 8.54 2.60
N PHE A 184 -7.22 7.95 3.55
CA PHE A 184 -6.99 6.56 3.99
C PHE A 184 -7.45 5.58 2.91
N ASN A 185 -8.63 5.83 2.31
CA ASN A 185 -9.09 5.07 1.16
C ASN A 185 -8.10 5.14 -0.01
N SER A 186 -7.57 6.33 -0.31
CA SER A 186 -6.57 6.49 -1.39
C SER A 186 -5.26 5.78 -1.08
N GLY A 187 -4.81 5.76 0.17
CA GLY A 187 -3.63 5.01 0.62
C GLY A 187 -3.77 3.51 0.40
N PHE A 188 -4.93 2.94 0.76
CA PHE A 188 -5.26 1.54 0.45
C PHE A 188 -5.29 1.29 -1.06
N MET A 189 -6.01 2.13 -1.82
CA MET A 189 -6.12 1.98 -3.26
C MET A 189 -4.77 2.16 -3.98
N ALA A 190 -3.87 2.98 -3.44
CA ALA A 190 -2.55 3.20 -4.03
C ALA A 190 -1.72 1.92 -4.12
N PHE A 191 -1.82 0.99 -3.19
CA PHE A 191 -1.15 -0.30 -3.31
C PHE A 191 -2.04 -1.41 -3.90
N ALA A 192 -3.34 -1.40 -3.61
CA ALA A 192 -4.25 -2.45 -4.01
C ALA A 192 -4.52 -2.46 -5.52
N LEU A 193 -4.77 -1.27 -6.12
CA LEU A 193 -5.09 -1.17 -7.55
C LEU A 193 -3.96 -1.65 -8.46
N PRO A 194 -2.66 -1.32 -8.25
CA PRO A 194 -1.60 -1.88 -9.06
C PRO A 194 -1.51 -3.41 -9.01
N LEU A 195 -1.79 -4.04 -7.86
CA LEU A 195 -1.85 -5.51 -7.73
C LEU A 195 -3.00 -6.08 -8.58
N VAL A 196 -4.19 -5.51 -8.45
CA VAL A 196 -5.40 -5.92 -9.17
C VAL A 196 -5.25 -5.72 -10.68
N PHE A 197 -4.80 -4.53 -11.09
CA PHE A 197 -4.60 -4.21 -12.50
C PHE A 197 -3.51 -5.07 -13.12
N TYR A 198 -2.38 -5.29 -12.43
CA TYR A 198 -1.32 -6.17 -12.93
C TYR A 198 -1.82 -7.59 -13.19
N ALA A 199 -2.61 -8.17 -12.29
CA ALA A 199 -3.18 -9.50 -12.49
C ALA A 199 -4.04 -9.55 -13.76
N PHE A 200 -4.84 -8.51 -14.03
CA PHE A 200 -5.60 -8.38 -15.26
C PHE A 200 -4.69 -8.18 -16.49
N LEU A 201 -3.64 -7.35 -16.40
CA LEU A 201 -2.71 -7.10 -17.51
C LEU A 201 -2.02 -8.38 -18.01
N VAL A 202 -1.66 -9.29 -17.09
CA VAL A 202 -0.94 -10.53 -17.43
C VAL A 202 -1.86 -11.74 -17.65
N ALA A 203 -3.16 -11.63 -17.37
CA ALA A 203 -4.13 -12.71 -17.50
C ALA A 203 -4.10 -13.35 -18.89
N ARG A 204 -4.10 -14.68 -18.96
CA ARG A 204 -4.15 -15.45 -20.20
C ARG A 204 -5.36 -16.38 -20.20
N GLY A 205 -5.99 -16.51 -21.38
CA GLY A 205 -7.22 -17.27 -21.54
C GLY A 205 -8.46 -16.55 -20.98
N VAL A 206 -9.64 -16.96 -21.44
CA VAL A 206 -10.92 -16.30 -21.12
C VAL A 206 -11.22 -16.35 -19.64
N ARG A 207 -11.07 -17.52 -19.00
CA ARG A 207 -11.36 -17.72 -17.57
C ARG A 207 -10.59 -16.76 -16.66
N HIS A 208 -9.25 -16.66 -16.84
CA HIS A 208 -8.44 -15.74 -16.03
C HIS A 208 -8.71 -14.27 -16.38
N THR A 209 -9.03 -13.98 -17.63
CA THR A 209 -9.38 -12.62 -18.04
C THR A 209 -10.67 -12.15 -17.35
N ILE A 210 -11.68 -13.01 -17.23
CA ILE A 210 -12.91 -12.70 -16.50
C ILE A 210 -12.61 -12.63 -14.99
N LEU A 211 -11.90 -13.62 -14.43
CA LEU A 211 -11.59 -13.69 -13.00
C LEU A 211 -10.89 -12.43 -12.47
N TYR A 212 -9.91 -11.90 -13.21
CA TYR A 212 -9.21 -10.67 -12.84
C TYR A 212 -9.81 -9.41 -13.45
N GLY A 213 -10.66 -9.55 -14.46
CA GLY A 213 -11.40 -8.44 -15.09
C GLY A 213 -12.46 -7.85 -14.18
N VAL A 214 -13.17 -8.70 -13.42
CA VAL A 214 -14.18 -8.23 -12.45
C VAL A 214 -13.56 -7.34 -11.36
N PRO A 215 -12.51 -7.74 -10.63
CA PRO A 215 -11.82 -6.83 -9.71
C PRO A 215 -11.27 -5.57 -10.39
N ALA A 216 -10.75 -5.68 -11.62
CA ALA A 216 -10.26 -4.52 -12.37
C ALA A 216 -11.38 -3.53 -12.73
N PHE A 217 -12.59 -4.02 -13.00
CA PHE A 217 -13.78 -3.18 -13.22
C PHE A 217 -14.11 -2.36 -11.96
N PHE A 218 -14.15 -2.98 -10.77
CA PHE A 218 -14.31 -2.26 -9.51
C PHE A 218 -13.12 -1.35 -9.20
N GLY A 219 -11.90 -1.71 -9.62
CA GLY A 219 -10.74 -0.83 -9.55
C GLY A 219 -10.91 0.44 -10.41
N GLY A 220 -11.52 0.33 -11.58
CA GLY A 220 -11.92 1.49 -12.40
C GLY A 220 -12.93 2.38 -11.69
N LEU A 221 -13.91 1.78 -10.99
CA LEU A 221 -14.86 2.50 -10.14
C LEU A 221 -14.15 3.21 -8.98
N ALA A 222 -13.22 2.52 -8.30
CA ALA A 222 -12.44 3.11 -7.21
C ALA A 222 -11.68 4.36 -7.66
N LEU A 223 -11.02 4.32 -8.84
CA LEU A 223 -10.34 5.49 -9.42
C LEU A 223 -11.31 6.65 -9.70
N ALA A 224 -12.56 6.35 -10.07
CA ALA A 224 -13.55 7.37 -10.39
C ALA A 224 -14.20 8.01 -9.15
N VAL A 225 -14.23 7.31 -8.00
CA VAL A 225 -14.95 7.78 -6.81
C VAL A 225 -14.05 8.24 -5.67
N VAL A 226 -12.85 7.64 -5.52
CA VAL A 226 -11.90 8.02 -4.48
C VAL A 226 -11.17 9.30 -4.89
N ASP A 227 -11.63 10.39 -4.31
CA ASP A 227 -11.20 11.75 -4.63
C ASP A 227 -9.93 12.12 -3.87
N ALA A 228 -8.77 11.68 -4.38
CA ALA A 228 -7.48 12.08 -3.83
C ALA A 228 -6.41 12.20 -4.92
N GLU A 229 -5.80 13.38 -5.01
CA GLU A 229 -4.71 13.64 -5.97
C GLU A 229 -3.53 12.68 -5.78
N GLY A 230 -3.25 12.29 -4.54
CA GLY A 230 -2.21 11.32 -4.21
C GLY A 230 -2.42 9.96 -4.90
N LEU A 231 -3.69 9.51 -5.06
CA LEU A 231 -3.97 8.27 -5.78
C LEU A 231 -3.59 8.38 -7.26
N ALA A 232 -3.93 9.49 -7.90
CA ALA A 232 -3.56 9.73 -9.29
C ALA A 232 -2.04 9.77 -9.49
N LEU A 233 -1.33 10.46 -8.58
CA LEU A 233 0.14 10.50 -8.56
C LEU A 233 0.73 9.08 -8.40
N GLY A 234 0.21 8.30 -7.46
CA GLY A 234 0.66 6.92 -7.21
C GLY A 234 0.47 6.02 -8.43
N ILE A 235 -0.74 5.96 -8.98
CA ILE A 235 -1.05 5.15 -10.17
C ILE A 235 -0.23 5.61 -11.37
N GLY A 236 -0.07 6.94 -11.57
CA GLY A 236 0.78 7.52 -12.61
C GLY A 236 2.22 7.02 -12.50
N ALA A 237 2.82 7.06 -11.30
CA ALA A 237 4.17 6.56 -11.04
C ALA A 237 4.30 5.07 -11.36
N ALA A 238 3.34 4.24 -10.95
CA ALA A 238 3.34 2.81 -11.28
C ALA A 238 3.25 2.55 -12.79
N VAL A 239 2.42 3.32 -13.51
CA VAL A 239 2.30 3.21 -14.97
C VAL A 239 3.62 3.61 -15.65
N LEU A 240 4.27 4.70 -15.23
CA LEU A 240 5.57 5.12 -15.77
C LEU A 240 6.64 4.04 -15.57
N VAL A 241 6.70 3.41 -14.38
CA VAL A 241 7.61 2.29 -14.13
C VAL A 241 7.28 1.09 -15.02
N LEU A 242 5.99 0.75 -15.19
CA LEU A 242 5.53 -0.33 -16.05
C LEU A 242 5.94 -0.09 -17.50
N MET A 243 5.78 1.14 -18.01
CA MET A 243 6.14 1.52 -19.38
C MET A 243 7.65 1.31 -19.67
N CYS A 244 8.49 1.42 -18.65
CA CYS A 244 9.93 1.20 -18.77
C CYS A 244 10.31 -0.29 -18.87
N GLN A 245 9.41 -1.22 -18.62
CA GLN A 245 9.71 -2.65 -18.51
C GLN A 245 9.50 -3.40 -19.82
N LYS A 246 10.33 -4.44 -20.05
CA LYS A 246 10.26 -5.28 -21.27
C LYS A 246 8.88 -5.93 -21.50
N MET A 247 8.07 -6.07 -20.45
CA MET A 247 6.70 -6.58 -20.54
C MET A 247 5.70 -5.56 -21.12
N PHE A 248 6.07 -4.31 -21.28
CA PHE A 248 5.23 -3.28 -21.89
C PHE A 248 5.19 -3.49 -23.40
N THR A 249 4.09 -4.07 -23.85
CA THR A 249 3.81 -4.43 -25.25
C THR A 249 2.46 -3.87 -25.69
N THR A 250 2.12 -3.98 -26.97
CA THR A 250 0.78 -3.65 -27.49
C THR A 250 -0.33 -4.42 -26.78
N ARG A 251 -0.05 -5.65 -26.28
CA ARG A 251 -1.00 -6.39 -25.46
C ARG A 251 -1.24 -5.71 -24.10
N THR A 252 -0.17 -5.27 -23.44
CA THR A 252 -0.26 -4.55 -22.16
C THR A 252 -1.01 -3.24 -22.35
N LEU A 253 -0.67 -2.47 -23.40
CA LEU A 253 -1.35 -1.20 -23.74
C LEU A 253 -2.85 -1.43 -24.02
N ARG A 254 -3.20 -2.49 -24.76
CA ARG A 254 -4.59 -2.87 -25.00
C ARG A 254 -5.36 -3.14 -23.70
N ARG A 255 -4.74 -3.78 -22.72
CA ARG A 255 -5.35 -4.04 -21.40
C ARG A 255 -5.46 -2.76 -20.57
N ILE A 256 -4.49 -1.86 -20.65
CA ILE A 256 -4.57 -0.52 -20.04
C ILE A 256 -5.72 0.26 -20.64
N ALA A 257 -5.94 0.19 -21.95
CA ALA A 257 -7.10 0.82 -22.62
C ALA A 257 -8.43 0.28 -22.07
N VAL A 258 -8.53 -1.02 -21.75
CA VAL A 258 -9.73 -1.58 -21.10
C VAL A 258 -9.92 -1.02 -19.69
N ILE A 259 -8.85 -0.90 -18.89
CA ILE A 259 -8.91 -0.27 -17.55
C ILE A 259 -9.34 1.20 -17.67
N GLY A 260 -8.80 1.93 -18.65
CA GLY A 260 -9.22 3.29 -18.97
C GLY A 260 -10.70 3.37 -19.36
N ALA A 261 -11.19 2.44 -20.17
CA ALA A 261 -12.61 2.35 -20.51
C ALA A 261 -13.48 2.12 -19.27
N PHE A 262 -13.08 1.23 -18.36
CA PHE A 262 -13.78 1.05 -17.07
C PHE A 262 -13.80 2.35 -16.25
N PHE A 263 -12.66 3.03 -16.12
CA PHE A 263 -12.58 4.30 -15.42
C PHE A 263 -13.53 5.36 -16.01
N PHE A 264 -13.47 5.62 -17.31
CA PHE A 264 -14.30 6.64 -17.96
C PHE A 264 -15.78 6.29 -17.96
N PHE A 265 -16.14 5.00 -18.09
CA PHE A 265 -17.51 4.53 -17.91
C PHE A 265 -18.04 4.90 -16.53
N HIS A 266 -17.27 4.58 -15.47
CA HIS A 266 -17.67 4.89 -14.10
C HIS A 266 -17.66 6.39 -13.80
N ALA A 267 -16.68 7.13 -14.31
CA ALA A 267 -16.60 8.57 -14.11
C ALA A 267 -17.83 9.28 -14.75
N GLY A 268 -18.20 8.89 -15.97
CA GLY A 268 -19.41 9.39 -16.64
C GLY A 268 -20.70 9.00 -15.90
N TRP A 269 -20.78 7.73 -15.45
CA TRP A 269 -21.91 7.26 -14.66
C TRP A 269 -22.04 8.01 -13.33
N MET A 270 -20.96 8.19 -12.59
CA MET A 270 -20.96 8.94 -11.34
C MET A 270 -21.30 10.42 -11.55
N GLN A 271 -20.84 11.03 -12.63
CA GLN A 271 -21.22 12.40 -12.99
C GLN A 271 -22.73 12.50 -13.24
N TYR A 272 -23.31 11.57 -13.97
CA TYR A 272 -24.76 11.49 -14.19
C TYR A 272 -25.52 11.32 -12.87
N MET A 273 -25.09 10.38 -12.01
CA MET A 273 -25.73 10.13 -10.72
C MET A 273 -25.66 11.35 -9.80
N ARG A 274 -24.53 12.06 -9.75
CA ARG A 274 -24.35 13.28 -8.94
C ARG A 274 -25.21 14.45 -9.43
N SER A 275 -25.54 14.50 -10.71
CA SER A 275 -26.42 15.55 -11.26
C SER A 275 -27.92 15.32 -10.99
N HIS A 276 -28.31 14.09 -10.64
CA HIS A 276 -29.71 13.70 -10.44
C HIS A 276 -30.05 13.33 -8.99
N PHE A 277 -29.05 12.97 -8.18
CA PHE A 277 -29.26 12.52 -6.81
C PHE A 277 -28.40 13.33 -5.82
N TYR A 278 -28.89 13.45 -4.60
CA TYR A 278 -28.10 14.02 -3.51
C TYR A 278 -26.87 13.15 -3.25
N THR A 279 -25.70 13.78 -3.15
CA THR A 279 -24.44 13.12 -2.84
C THR A 279 -23.70 13.85 -1.75
N GLN A 280 -23.06 13.08 -0.85
CA GLN A 280 -22.15 13.63 0.15
C GLN A 280 -20.76 13.87 -0.45
N GLY A 281 -20.01 14.76 0.20
CA GLY A 281 -18.64 15.11 -0.18
C GLY A 281 -18.54 16.14 -1.30
N GLY A 282 -17.34 16.71 -1.44
CA GLY A 282 -17.03 17.72 -2.46
C GLY A 282 -17.02 17.15 -3.87
N LYS A 283 -16.84 18.02 -4.86
CA LYS A 283 -16.61 17.60 -6.25
C LYS A 283 -15.21 17.02 -6.37
N PRO A 284 -15.06 15.72 -6.72
CA PRO A 284 -13.74 15.16 -6.92
C PRO A 284 -12.98 15.86 -8.05
N MET A 285 -11.66 16.00 -7.91
CA MET A 285 -10.81 16.50 -9.00
C MET A 285 -10.98 15.67 -10.27
N LEU A 286 -11.03 14.34 -10.12
CA LEU A 286 -11.29 13.42 -11.23
C LEU A 286 -12.76 13.43 -11.72
N ALA A 287 -13.70 14.02 -10.97
CA ALA A 287 -15.08 14.19 -11.45
C ALA A 287 -15.15 15.17 -12.63
N ALA A 288 -14.21 16.10 -12.76
CA ALA A 288 -14.11 16.92 -13.96
C ALA A 288 -13.92 16.07 -15.22
N LEU A 289 -13.24 14.93 -15.10
CA LEU A 289 -13.10 13.95 -16.17
C LEU A 289 -14.42 13.19 -16.47
N GLY A 290 -15.39 13.22 -15.54
CA GLY A 290 -16.72 12.65 -15.75
C GLY A 290 -17.51 13.34 -16.88
N HIS A 291 -17.25 14.65 -17.12
CA HIS A 291 -17.81 15.36 -18.27
C HIS A 291 -17.33 14.77 -19.61
N PHE A 292 -16.13 14.17 -19.63
CA PHE A 292 -15.55 13.46 -20.77
C PHE A 292 -15.76 11.94 -20.66
N GLY A 293 -16.70 11.46 -19.82
CA GLY A 293 -16.89 10.04 -19.55
C GLY A 293 -17.18 9.23 -20.81
N LEU A 294 -18.10 9.73 -21.65
CA LEU A 294 -18.43 9.07 -22.92
C LEU A 294 -17.26 9.15 -23.92
N ASP A 295 -16.67 10.33 -24.08
CA ASP A 295 -15.57 10.53 -25.04
C ASP A 295 -14.36 9.68 -24.65
N GLY A 296 -13.96 9.70 -23.38
CA GLY A 296 -12.87 8.88 -22.87
C GLY A 296 -13.13 7.39 -23.02
N PHE A 297 -14.37 6.94 -22.74
CA PHE A 297 -14.77 5.54 -22.97
C PHE A 297 -14.66 5.15 -24.45
N LEU A 298 -15.15 5.99 -25.36
CA LEU A 298 -15.07 5.75 -26.81
C LEU A 298 -13.61 5.75 -27.30
N ILE A 299 -12.78 6.71 -26.85
CA ILE A 299 -11.35 6.77 -27.19
C ILE A 299 -10.62 5.51 -26.71
N CYS A 300 -10.83 5.10 -25.47
CA CYS A 300 -10.21 3.89 -24.93
C CYS A 300 -10.67 2.63 -25.68
N THR A 301 -11.96 2.54 -26.02
CA THR A 301 -12.52 1.43 -26.77
C THR A 301 -11.99 1.40 -28.21
N ALA A 302 -11.90 2.56 -28.87
CA ALA A 302 -11.30 2.69 -30.20
C ALA A 302 -9.81 2.30 -30.18
N LEU A 303 -9.04 2.74 -29.20
CA LEU A 303 -7.65 2.34 -29.01
C LEU A 303 -7.54 0.81 -28.82
N TRP A 304 -8.39 0.23 -27.98
CA TRP A 304 -8.42 -1.22 -27.79
C TRP A 304 -8.72 -1.95 -29.11
N ALA A 305 -9.73 -1.48 -29.90
CA ALA A 305 -10.11 -2.05 -31.16
C ALA A 305 -8.99 -1.93 -32.21
N LEU A 306 -8.35 -0.75 -32.32
CA LEU A 306 -7.21 -0.52 -33.20
C LEU A 306 -6.06 -1.48 -32.88
N LEU A 307 -5.68 -1.60 -31.59
CA LEU A 307 -4.63 -2.50 -31.16
C LEU A 307 -5.00 -3.99 -31.32
N ARG A 308 -6.29 -4.33 -31.28
CA ARG A 308 -6.77 -5.71 -31.41
C ARG A 308 -6.91 -6.14 -32.85
N PHE A 309 -7.54 -5.32 -33.69
CA PHE A 309 -7.88 -5.64 -35.07
C PHE A 309 -6.88 -5.03 -36.07
N GLY A 310 -6.49 -3.75 -35.90
CA GLY A 310 -5.53 -3.07 -36.78
C GLY A 310 -4.16 -3.74 -36.78
N LEU A 311 -3.66 -4.09 -35.59
CA LEU A 311 -2.40 -4.82 -35.46
C LEU A 311 -2.59 -6.35 -35.53
N ARG A 312 -3.77 -6.85 -35.87
CA ARG A 312 -4.10 -8.29 -35.93
C ARG A 312 -3.66 -9.06 -34.67
N GLY A 313 -3.71 -8.38 -33.50
CA GLY A 313 -3.32 -8.94 -32.19
C GLY A 313 -1.81 -9.20 -32.01
N ARG A 314 -0.95 -8.69 -32.90
CA ARG A 314 0.51 -8.82 -32.75
C ARG A 314 1.01 -8.18 -31.47
N GLU A 315 1.94 -8.85 -30.78
CA GLU A 315 2.58 -8.31 -29.58
C GLU A 315 3.89 -7.61 -29.98
N ILE A 316 3.82 -6.28 -30.13
CA ILE A 316 4.98 -5.43 -30.44
C ILE A 316 5.54 -4.88 -29.13
N PRO A 317 6.86 -4.95 -28.89
CA PRO A 317 7.48 -4.39 -27.69
C PRO A 317 7.48 -2.86 -27.76
N LEU A 318 6.87 -2.20 -26.77
CA LEU A 318 6.75 -0.75 -26.67
C LEU A 318 7.66 -0.14 -25.59
N TRP A 319 8.40 -0.95 -24.83
CA TRP A 319 9.16 -0.49 -23.67
C TRP A 319 10.24 0.55 -23.97
N ARG A 320 10.81 0.57 -25.20
CA ARG A 320 11.79 1.59 -25.61
C ARG A 320 11.12 2.95 -25.74
N ALA A 321 9.99 3.01 -26.46
CA ALA A 321 9.17 4.22 -26.55
C ALA A 321 8.62 4.62 -25.17
N GLY A 322 8.18 3.63 -24.37
CA GLY A 322 7.72 3.85 -23.00
C GLY A 322 8.78 4.52 -22.11
N ARG A 323 10.05 4.15 -22.22
CA ARG A 323 11.14 4.83 -21.50
C ARG A 323 11.30 6.28 -21.90
N VAL A 324 11.22 6.58 -23.19
CA VAL A 324 11.31 7.98 -23.68
C VAL A 324 10.14 8.78 -23.14
N VAL A 325 8.91 8.26 -23.27
CA VAL A 325 7.71 8.93 -22.75
C VAL A 325 7.80 9.13 -21.22
N ALA A 326 8.24 8.11 -20.47
CA ALA A 326 8.42 8.23 -19.03
C ALA A 326 9.49 9.27 -18.67
N ALA A 327 10.62 9.28 -19.35
CA ALA A 327 11.67 10.27 -19.14
C ALA A 327 11.18 11.69 -19.42
N VAL A 328 10.51 11.91 -20.56
CA VAL A 328 9.93 13.22 -20.94
C VAL A 328 8.87 13.64 -19.92
N ALA A 329 7.97 12.74 -19.50
CA ALA A 329 6.93 13.04 -18.53
C ALA A 329 7.53 13.46 -17.18
N VAL A 330 8.48 12.67 -16.65
CA VAL A 330 9.13 12.98 -15.36
C VAL A 330 9.94 14.27 -15.44
N THR A 331 10.80 14.41 -16.46
CA THR A 331 11.65 15.62 -16.62
C THR A 331 10.77 16.84 -16.86
N GLY A 332 9.76 16.73 -17.73
CA GLY A 332 8.83 17.82 -18.02
C GLY A 332 8.04 18.27 -16.79
N THR A 333 7.54 17.32 -15.99
CA THR A 333 6.84 17.62 -14.74
C THR A 333 7.78 18.33 -13.74
N VAL A 334 8.97 17.78 -13.50
CA VAL A 334 9.95 18.39 -12.58
C VAL A 334 10.33 19.80 -13.05
N LEU A 335 10.60 19.97 -14.34
CA LEU A 335 10.95 21.27 -14.91
C LEU A 335 9.79 22.27 -14.80
N LEU A 336 8.56 21.83 -15.09
CA LEU A 336 7.37 22.66 -15.00
C LEU A 336 7.13 23.16 -13.56
N TYR A 337 7.22 22.25 -12.57
CA TYR A 337 7.13 22.63 -11.16
C TYR A 337 8.26 23.56 -10.73
N ALA A 338 9.49 23.31 -11.18
CA ALA A 338 10.64 24.19 -10.90
C ALA A 338 10.42 25.58 -11.49
N LEU A 339 9.99 25.69 -12.74
CA LEU A 339 9.72 26.97 -13.39
C LEU A 339 8.56 27.70 -12.71
N ALA A 340 7.45 27.02 -12.40
CA ALA A 340 6.29 27.63 -11.77
C ALA A 340 6.59 28.21 -10.38
N ASN A 341 7.52 27.59 -9.61
CA ASN A 341 7.78 28.00 -8.22
C ASN A 341 9.05 28.83 -8.03
N PHE A 342 10.01 28.80 -8.99
CA PHE A 342 11.30 29.51 -8.83
C PHE A 342 11.58 30.56 -9.90
N TRP A 343 10.77 30.63 -10.97
CA TRP A 343 10.90 31.67 -11.98
C TRP A 343 9.86 32.78 -11.79
N PRO A 344 10.25 33.99 -11.35
CA PRO A 344 9.31 35.10 -11.08
C PRO A 344 8.47 35.57 -12.29
N GLY A 345 8.94 35.28 -13.52
CA GLY A 345 8.26 35.60 -14.77
C GLY A 345 7.38 34.47 -15.33
N PHE A 346 7.09 33.41 -14.53
CA PHE A 346 6.26 32.30 -15.01
C PHE A 346 4.84 32.79 -15.33
N PRO A 347 4.35 32.54 -16.57
CA PRO A 347 3.03 33.02 -16.97
C PRO A 347 1.95 32.24 -16.23
N SER A 348 0.84 32.90 -15.88
CA SER A 348 -0.33 32.20 -15.34
C SER A 348 -0.90 31.24 -16.38
N LEU A 349 -1.13 30.00 -15.95
CA LEU A 349 -1.78 28.95 -16.72
C LEU A 349 -3.25 28.75 -16.28
N GLY A 350 -3.82 29.76 -15.60
CA GLY A 350 -5.19 29.74 -15.11
C GLY A 350 -5.41 28.69 -14.04
N ARG A 351 -6.37 27.77 -14.21
CA ARG A 351 -6.68 26.72 -13.23
C ARG A 351 -5.54 25.75 -12.94
N LEU A 352 -4.52 25.71 -13.80
CA LEU A 352 -3.34 24.87 -13.54
C LEU A 352 -2.44 25.47 -12.45
N ASP A 353 -2.54 26.77 -12.20
CA ASP A 353 -1.76 27.44 -11.14
C ASP A 353 -2.09 26.83 -9.77
N ASP A 354 -3.35 26.47 -9.51
CA ASP A 354 -3.81 25.81 -8.26
C ASP A 354 -3.09 24.46 -8.00
N VAL A 355 -2.58 23.83 -9.07
CA VAL A 355 -1.86 22.55 -8.98
C VAL A 355 -0.35 22.78 -9.01
N LEU A 356 0.15 23.73 -9.79
CA LEU A 356 1.57 23.91 -10.08
C LEU A 356 2.28 24.82 -9.05
N ILE A 357 1.60 25.85 -8.54
CA ILE A 357 2.20 26.82 -7.62
C ILE A 357 1.99 26.36 -6.18
N ILE A 358 3.09 26.00 -5.52
CA ILE A 358 3.07 25.55 -4.11
C ILE A 358 3.01 26.80 -3.21
N ASN A 359 1.81 27.14 -2.77
CA ASN A 359 1.54 28.19 -1.79
C ASN A 359 0.84 27.60 -0.54
N ASP A 360 0.48 28.42 0.42
CA ASP A 360 -0.16 27.98 1.66
C ASP A 360 -1.50 27.26 1.45
N ASP A 361 -2.25 27.59 0.43
CA ASP A 361 -3.54 26.96 0.11
C ASP A 361 -3.41 25.72 -0.79
N TRP A 362 -2.22 25.45 -1.31
CA TRP A 362 -1.94 24.33 -2.22
C TRP A 362 -2.42 22.99 -1.65
N GLY A 363 -3.10 22.22 -2.49
CA GLY A 363 -3.52 20.86 -2.14
C GLY A 363 -4.44 20.81 -0.92
N THR A 364 -5.35 21.76 -0.76
CA THR A 364 -6.25 21.88 0.40
C THR A 364 -5.45 22.06 1.70
N TYR A 365 -4.61 23.13 1.73
CA TYR A 365 -3.74 23.55 2.85
C TYR A 365 -2.54 22.62 3.15
N ARG A 366 -2.20 21.70 2.25
CA ARG A 366 -0.93 20.93 2.40
C ARG A 366 0.29 21.83 2.36
N GLY A 367 0.29 22.90 1.53
CA GLY A 367 1.37 23.89 1.51
C GLY A 367 1.61 24.49 2.88
N THR A 368 0.56 24.95 3.58
CA THR A 368 0.66 25.41 4.98
C THR A 368 1.24 24.33 5.89
N ALA A 369 0.73 23.10 5.84
CA ALA A 369 1.22 22.01 6.67
C ALA A 369 2.70 21.70 6.42
N TRP A 370 3.15 21.72 5.15
CA TRP A 370 4.56 21.51 4.78
C TRP A 370 5.46 22.62 5.30
N ARG A 371 5.05 23.88 5.10
CA ARG A 371 5.80 25.04 5.58
C ARG A 371 5.95 25.02 7.10
N ILE A 372 4.86 24.79 7.83
CA ILE A 372 4.89 24.76 9.30
C ILE A 372 5.77 23.58 9.78
N THR A 373 5.61 22.39 9.22
CA THR A 373 6.43 21.22 9.60
C THR A 373 7.92 21.47 9.34
N TRP A 374 8.24 22.10 8.21
CA TRP A 374 9.62 22.47 7.85
C TRP A 374 10.21 23.51 8.81
N CYS A 375 9.46 24.59 9.11
CA CYS A 375 9.88 25.62 10.07
C CYS A 375 10.03 25.04 11.48
N THR A 376 9.07 24.21 11.92
CA THR A 376 9.18 23.49 13.21
C THR A 376 10.47 22.67 13.29
N TRP A 377 10.84 21.96 12.21
CA TRP A 377 12.09 21.20 12.19
C TRP A 377 13.34 22.10 12.17
N LEU A 378 13.32 23.20 11.39
CA LEU A 378 14.44 24.15 11.31
C LEU A 378 14.75 24.80 12.66
N ASP A 379 13.76 25.06 13.48
CA ASP A 379 13.91 25.74 14.76
C ASP A 379 14.21 24.77 15.91
N GLN A 380 14.19 23.43 15.67
CA GLN A 380 14.60 22.46 16.67
C GLN A 380 16.12 22.57 16.96
N PRO A 381 16.54 22.28 18.21
CA PRO A 381 17.97 22.15 18.53
C PRO A 381 18.63 21.05 17.68
N LEU A 382 19.95 21.17 17.45
CA LEU A 382 20.69 20.29 16.53
C LEU A 382 20.45 18.80 16.79
N TRP A 383 20.43 18.39 18.06
CA TRP A 383 20.20 16.99 18.40
C TRP A 383 18.81 16.48 18.01
N ARG A 384 17.76 17.32 18.11
CA ARG A 384 16.41 16.96 17.62
C ARG A 384 16.32 16.98 16.09
N LYS A 385 17.08 17.83 15.41
CA LYS A 385 17.19 17.75 13.94
C LYS A 385 17.76 16.41 13.48
N ILE A 386 18.68 15.84 14.27
CA ILE A 386 19.34 14.56 13.97
C ILE A 386 18.46 13.36 14.37
N PHE A 387 17.90 13.36 15.60
CA PHE A 387 17.18 12.21 16.18
C PHE A 387 15.64 12.35 16.13
N GLY A 388 15.11 13.54 15.85
CA GLY A 388 13.68 13.82 15.81
C GLY A 388 13.09 14.22 17.17
N VAL A 389 11.79 14.54 17.13
CA VAL A 389 10.98 14.96 18.29
C VAL A 389 10.19 13.81 18.92
N GLY A 390 10.22 12.63 18.31
CA GLY A 390 9.48 11.44 18.73
C GLY A 390 8.52 10.95 17.65
N THR A 391 8.43 9.62 17.48
CA THR A 391 7.47 9.01 16.55
C THR A 391 6.04 9.40 16.91
N GLY A 392 5.23 9.83 15.93
CA GLY A 392 3.85 10.26 16.17
C GLY A 392 3.68 11.58 16.93
N MET A 393 4.76 12.38 17.13
CA MET A 393 4.75 13.61 17.93
C MET A 393 4.72 14.90 17.08
N MET A 394 4.38 14.79 15.77
CA MET A 394 4.35 15.94 14.85
C MET A 394 3.43 17.06 15.35
N HIS A 395 2.19 16.74 15.71
CA HIS A 395 1.21 17.73 16.19
C HIS A 395 1.68 18.43 17.48
N THR A 396 2.17 17.65 18.45
CA THR A 396 2.70 18.20 19.73
C THR A 396 3.87 19.15 19.49
N ALA A 397 4.81 18.74 18.63
CA ALA A 397 5.98 19.57 18.32
C ALA A 397 5.60 20.87 17.60
N MET A 398 4.61 20.83 16.72
CA MET A 398 4.08 22.01 16.03
C MET A 398 3.37 22.95 17.01
N MET A 399 2.58 22.42 17.95
CA MET A 399 1.91 23.24 18.96
C MET A 399 2.91 23.90 19.91
N GLU A 400 3.94 23.17 20.35
CA GLU A 400 5.03 23.69 21.19
C GLU A 400 5.82 24.80 20.45
N TRP A 401 6.11 24.59 19.16
CA TRP A 401 6.81 25.57 18.32
C TRP A 401 6.01 26.86 18.12
N ALA A 402 4.72 26.75 17.88
CA ALA A 402 3.85 27.90 17.62
C ALA A 402 3.57 28.73 18.91
N GLY A 403 3.62 28.14 20.09
CA GLY A 403 3.40 28.81 21.38
C GLY A 403 2.08 29.59 21.41
N SER A 404 2.17 30.94 21.53
CA SER A 404 1.01 31.84 21.51
C SER A 404 0.40 32.06 20.12
N ASP A 405 1.15 31.72 19.05
CA ASP A 405 0.75 32.01 17.66
C ASP A 405 -0.04 30.85 17.02
N VAL A 406 -0.57 29.95 17.86
CA VAL A 406 -1.42 28.83 17.41
C VAL A 406 -2.69 29.34 16.76
N THR A 407 -2.87 29.02 15.48
CA THR A 407 -4.10 29.30 14.73
C THR A 407 -5.09 28.14 14.86
N ASP A 408 -6.39 28.40 14.65
CA ASP A 408 -7.40 27.33 14.67
C ASP A 408 -7.13 26.26 13.60
N ARG A 409 -6.54 26.65 12.48
CA ARG A 409 -6.13 25.73 11.42
C ARG A 409 -5.00 24.79 11.86
N MET A 410 -4.01 25.29 12.61
CA MET A 410 -2.93 24.46 13.15
C MET A 410 -3.45 23.38 14.09
N LYS A 411 -4.48 23.66 14.87
CA LYS A 411 -5.12 22.68 15.76
C LYS A 411 -5.69 21.47 15.01
N THR A 412 -5.98 21.61 13.70
CA THR A 412 -6.52 20.53 12.86
C THR A 412 -5.44 19.69 12.17
N PHE A 413 -4.15 20.10 12.22
CA PHE A 413 -3.06 19.37 11.57
C PHE A 413 -2.46 18.31 12.50
N TYR A 414 -2.90 17.07 12.36
CA TYR A 414 -2.33 15.92 13.07
C TYR A 414 -1.21 15.21 12.29
N ALA A 415 -0.97 15.59 11.06
CA ALA A 415 0.08 15.06 10.20
C ALA A 415 0.52 16.10 9.15
N ALA A 416 1.75 15.95 8.64
CA ALA A 416 2.34 16.86 7.65
C ALA A 416 1.72 16.74 6.25
N HIS A 417 0.88 15.74 5.98
CA HIS A 417 0.42 15.38 4.64
C HIS A 417 1.56 15.14 3.63
N ASN A 418 2.71 14.73 4.15
CA ASN A 418 3.89 14.28 3.43
C ASN A 418 4.67 13.36 4.38
N GLU A 419 4.65 12.04 4.12
CA GLU A 419 5.27 11.06 5.01
C GLU A 419 6.78 11.27 5.19
N TYR A 420 7.47 11.80 4.18
CA TYR A 420 8.91 12.03 4.25
C TYR A 420 9.24 13.24 5.12
N LEU A 421 8.46 14.30 5.00
CA LEU A 421 8.61 15.50 5.82
C LEU A 421 8.23 15.22 7.29
N GLU A 422 7.18 14.45 7.50
CA GLU A 422 6.78 13.99 8.83
C GLU A 422 7.84 13.09 9.46
N GLN A 423 8.44 12.18 8.67
CA GLN A 423 9.54 11.34 9.12
C GLN A 423 10.79 12.19 9.50
N LEU A 424 11.06 13.25 8.73
CA LEU A 424 12.15 14.19 9.03
C LEU A 424 11.95 14.88 10.37
N LEU A 425 10.77 15.38 10.68
CA LEU A 425 10.48 16.03 11.95
C LEU A 425 10.47 15.01 13.11
N THR A 426 9.76 13.89 12.92
CA THR A 426 9.49 12.93 14.01
C THR A 426 10.68 12.06 14.35
N THR A 427 11.51 11.63 13.39
CA THR A 427 12.66 10.74 13.62
C THR A 427 14.00 11.33 13.18
N GLY A 428 14.00 12.59 12.78
CA GLY A 428 15.19 13.34 12.39
C GLY A 428 15.83 12.89 11.09
N LEU A 429 16.96 13.50 10.77
CA LEU A 429 17.75 13.15 9.58
C LEU A 429 18.15 11.68 9.55
N LEU A 430 18.51 11.10 10.70
CA LEU A 430 18.90 9.68 10.76
C LEU A 430 17.73 8.75 10.47
N GLY A 431 16.53 9.05 11.00
CA GLY A 431 15.35 8.24 10.75
C GLY A 431 14.88 8.35 9.29
N LEU A 432 14.90 9.55 8.71
CA LEU A 432 14.61 9.72 7.28
C LEU A 432 15.63 8.98 6.41
N ALA A 433 16.92 9.10 6.71
CA ALA A 433 17.98 8.39 5.97
C ALA A 433 17.82 6.85 6.07
N ALA A 434 17.48 6.33 7.24
CA ALA A 434 17.22 4.91 7.45
C ALA A 434 15.98 4.44 6.64
N TRP A 435 14.91 5.24 6.63
CA TRP A 435 13.71 4.95 5.83
C TRP A 435 14.00 4.95 4.32
N ILE A 436 14.71 5.96 3.82
CA ILE A 436 15.13 5.99 2.41
C ILE A 436 16.05 4.82 2.07
N TRP A 437 17.00 4.47 2.94
CA TRP A 437 17.84 3.28 2.76
C TRP A 437 17.00 2.00 2.69
N PHE A 438 16.01 1.85 3.57
CA PHE A 438 15.08 0.72 3.55
C PHE A 438 14.36 0.63 2.19
N ILE A 439 13.74 1.71 1.73
CA ILE A 439 13.06 1.77 0.42
C ILE A 439 14.02 1.42 -0.72
N VAL A 440 15.14 2.12 -0.79
CA VAL A 440 16.11 1.99 -1.90
C VAL A 440 16.70 0.58 -1.96
N SER A 441 17.05 -0.01 -0.81
CA SER A 441 17.61 -1.37 -0.75
C SER A 441 16.62 -2.41 -1.30
N HIS A 442 15.32 -2.26 -0.99
CA HIS A 442 14.26 -3.15 -1.48
C HIS A 442 14.02 -2.98 -2.97
N LEU A 443 13.88 -1.73 -3.45
CA LEU A 443 13.63 -1.44 -4.86
C LEU A 443 14.83 -1.83 -5.76
N ARG A 444 16.06 -1.63 -5.29
CA ARG A 444 17.26 -2.11 -6.00
C ARG A 444 17.27 -3.63 -6.15
N LYS A 445 16.87 -4.35 -5.11
CA LYS A 445 16.78 -5.82 -5.15
C LYS A 445 15.65 -6.28 -6.08
N ALA A 446 14.50 -5.59 -6.07
CA ALA A 446 13.40 -5.81 -6.99
C ALA A 446 13.81 -5.59 -8.45
N ALA A 447 14.50 -4.50 -8.75
CA ALA A 447 14.98 -4.20 -10.10
C ALA A 447 15.88 -5.30 -10.68
N LYS A 448 16.76 -5.88 -9.83
CA LYS A 448 17.62 -7.02 -10.23
C LYS A 448 16.83 -8.31 -10.45
N ASN A 449 15.65 -8.46 -9.85
CA ASN A 449 14.85 -9.69 -9.88
C ASN A 449 13.48 -9.49 -10.55
N TRP A 450 13.33 -8.44 -11.35
CA TRP A 450 12.04 -8.00 -11.93
C TRP A 450 11.24 -9.10 -12.62
N LEU A 451 11.92 -10.01 -13.31
CA LEU A 451 11.28 -11.09 -14.07
C LEU A 451 10.79 -12.26 -13.21
N ARG A 452 11.11 -12.28 -11.92
CA ARG A 452 10.61 -13.32 -11.02
C ARG A 452 9.14 -13.12 -10.72
N PRO A 453 8.36 -14.22 -10.64
CA PRO A 453 6.94 -14.14 -10.30
C PRO A 453 6.72 -13.39 -8.98
N GLY A 454 5.80 -12.45 -8.99
CA GLY A 454 5.43 -11.66 -7.80
C GLY A 454 6.24 -10.37 -7.61
N VAL A 455 7.45 -10.25 -8.16
CA VAL A 455 8.28 -9.05 -7.96
C VAL A 455 7.66 -7.82 -8.64
N ALA A 456 7.28 -7.93 -9.91
CA ALA A 456 6.74 -6.80 -10.66
C ALA A 456 5.45 -6.21 -10.02
N PRO A 457 4.38 -6.98 -9.73
CA PRO A 457 3.15 -6.43 -9.16
C PRO A 457 3.36 -5.80 -7.79
N VAL A 458 4.14 -6.44 -6.90
CA VAL A 458 4.42 -5.88 -5.57
C VAL A 458 5.28 -4.63 -5.68
N THR A 459 6.24 -4.59 -6.60
CA THR A 459 7.03 -3.36 -6.84
C THR A 459 6.16 -2.22 -7.33
N LEU A 460 5.24 -2.48 -8.28
CA LEU A 460 4.32 -1.45 -8.78
C LEU A 460 3.40 -0.94 -7.68
N ALA A 461 2.91 -1.82 -6.80
CA ALA A 461 2.12 -1.45 -5.63
C ALA A 461 2.90 -0.55 -4.66
N LEU A 462 4.14 -0.93 -4.35
CA LEU A 462 5.02 -0.14 -3.48
C LEU A 462 5.40 1.20 -4.11
N VAL A 463 5.75 1.25 -5.39
CA VAL A 463 6.06 2.51 -6.09
C VAL A 463 4.85 3.45 -6.09
N SER A 464 3.66 2.91 -6.36
CA SER A 464 2.43 3.69 -6.32
C SER A 464 2.18 4.29 -4.92
N TYR A 465 2.30 3.48 -3.87
CA TYR A 465 2.16 3.98 -2.50
C TYR A 465 3.23 5.02 -2.14
N LEU A 466 4.49 4.76 -2.46
CA LEU A 466 5.59 5.68 -2.15
C LEU A 466 5.46 7.04 -2.85
N ALA A 467 4.92 7.07 -4.06
CA ALA A 467 4.59 8.31 -4.75
C ALA A 467 3.37 9.01 -4.11
N HIS A 468 2.33 8.25 -3.74
CA HIS A 468 1.18 8.75 -2.98
C HIS A 468 1.61 9.37 -1.64
N ALA A 469 2.59 8.78 -0.94
CA ALA A 469 3.12 9.21 0.35
C ALA A 469 3.76 10.63 0.34
N VAL A 470 4.12 11.14 -0.84
CA VAL A 470 4.64 12.52 -1.00
C VAL A 470 3.58 13.56 -0.65
N VAL A 471 2.30 13.26 -0.90
CA VAL A 471 1.16 14.17 -0.69
C VAL A 471 0.12 13.58 0.28
N SER A 472 0.49 12.60 1.08
CA SER A 472 -0.40 11.88 1.99
C SER A 472 0.21 11.65 3.37
N ILE A 473 -0.52 11.00 4.24
CA ILE A 473 -0.18 10.80 5.64
C ILE A 473 0.09 9.32 5.92
N ARG A 474 1.04 9.08 6.84
CA ARG A 474 1.25 7.75 7.41
C ARG A 474 0.20 7.49 8.48
N VAL A 475 -0.57 6.45 8.31
CA VAL A 475 -1.59 6.05 9.27
C VAL A 475 -1.43 4.59 9.67
N SER A 476 -1.82 4.29 10.90
CA SER A 476 -1.85 2.92 11.43
C SER A 476 -2.71 1.98 10.57
N MET A 477 -3.62 2.53 9.78
CA MET A 477 -4.55 1.79 8.91
C MET A 477 -3.90 1.24 7.65
N ILE A 478 -2.76 1.80 7.19
CA ILE A 478 -2.13 1.46 5.90
C ILE A 478 -0.67 1.03 6.06
N PHE A 479 0.03 1.58 7.05
CA PHE A 479 1.45 1.29 7.22
C PHE A 479 1.79 -0.20 7.43
N PRO A 480 0.98 -1.00 8.18
CA PRO A 480 1.20 -2.44 8.31
C PRO A 480 1.18 -3.18 6.97
N GLU A 481 0.23 -2.87 6.08
CA GLU A 481 0.12 -3.49 4.76
C GLU A 481 1.36 -3.22 3.91
N ILE A 482 1.85 -1.98 3.94
CA ILE A 482 3.04 -1.59 3.17
C ILE A 482 4.28 -2.33 3.66
N MET A 483 4.48 -2.46 4.96
CA MET A 483 5.59 -3.21 5.53
C MET A 483 5.53 -4.70 5.15
N LEU A 484 4.34 -5.29 5.14
CA LEU A 484 4.16 -6.68 4.71
C LEU A 484 4.36 -6.85 3.19
N LEU A 485 4.02 -5.86 2.36
CA LEU A 485 4.34 -5.86 0.94
C LEU A 485 5.86 -5.80 0.70
N PHE A 486 6.62 -5.01 1.48
CA PHE A 486 8.07 -5.05 1.44
C PHE A 486 8.63 -6.42 1.83
N ALA A 487 8.05 -7.08 2.83
CA ALA A 487 8.44 -8.45 3.21
C ALA A 487 8.16 -9.44 2.07
N LEU A 488 6.99 -9.38 1.45
CA LEU A 488 6.62 -10.20 0.30
C LEU A 488 7.54 -9.97 -0.89
N LEU A 489 7.91 -8.71 -1.15
CA LEU A 489 8.89 -8.39 -2.20
C LEU A 489 10.20 -9.14 -1.97
N GLN A 490 10.68 -9.22 -0.71
CA GLN A 490 11.88 -9.99 -0.38
C GLN A 490 11.69 -11.48 -0.64
N VAL A 491 10.53 -12.04 -0.27
CA VAL A 491 10.18 -13.44 -0.52
C VAL A 491 10.23 -13.77 -2.01
N PHE A 492 9.66 -12.90 -2.85
CA PHE A 492 9.61 -13.09 -4.29
C PHE A 492 10.96 -12.84 -5.00
N CYS A 493 11.83 -12.03 -4.40
CA CYS A 493 13.20 -11.82 -4.91
C CYS A 493 14.14 -13.01 -4.69
N LEU A 494 13.79 -13.98 -3.85
CA LEU A 494 14.62 -15.16 -3.63
C LEU A 494 14.54 -16.15 -4.81
N PRO A 495 15.57 -17.00 -5.01
CA PRO A 495 15.50 -18.10 -5.96
C PRO A 495 14.26 -18.97 -5.71
N PRO A 496 13.71 -19.64 -6.76
CA PRO A 496 12.64 -20.60 -6.57
C PRO A 496 13.04 -21.66 -5.54
N GLU A 497 12.13 -21.89 -4.59
CA GLU A 497 12.36 -22.93 -3.59
C GLU A 497 12.32 -24.30 -4.27
N SER A 498 13.42 -25.05 -4.18
CA SER A 498 13.38 -26.48 -4.39
C SER A 498 12.74 -27.10 -3.13
N ASP A 499 11.69 -27.87 -3.28
CA ASP A 499 11.13 -28.70 -2.19
C ASP A 499 12.12 -29.79 -1.74
N ALA A 500 13.28 -29.91 -2.40
CA ALA A 500 14.36 -30.78 -2.01
C ALA A 500 15.02 -30.24 -0.73
N LEU A 501 14.94 -31.04 0.32
CA LEU A 501 15.83 -30.90 1.47
C LEU A 501 17.29 -30.85 0.97
N PRO A 502 18.21 -30.14 1.67
CA PRO A 502 19.63 -30.23 1.36
C PRO A 502 19.98 -31.72 1.32
N ALA A 503 20.43 -32.19 0.16
CA ALA A 503 20.89 -33.54 0.04
C ALA A 503 21.99 -33.75 1.10
N GLU A 504 21.72 -34.62 2.05
CA GLU A 504 22.74 -35.13 2.97
C GLU A 504 23.93 -35.52 2.09
N LYS A 505 25.11 -35.03 2.40
CA LYS A 505 26.35 -35.40 1.67
C LYS A 505 26.56 -36.91 1.83
N THR A 506 25.85 -37.68 1.04
CA THR A 506 26.14 -39.11 0.92
C THR A 506 27.48 -39.25 0.21
N HIS A 507 28.42 -39.87 0.91
CA HIS A 507 29.70 -40.33 0.37
C HIS A 507 29.45 -41.03 -0.95
N ARG A 508 30.12 -40.57 -1.99
CA ARG A 508 30.13 -41.12 -3.34
C ARG A 508 30.59 -42.58 -3.31
N GLY A 509 29.64 -43.50 -3.28
CA GLY A 509 29.86 -44.88 -3.75
C GLY A 509 29.69 -44.90 -5.26
N LYS A 510 30.75 -45.32 -5.98
CA LYS A 510 30.73 -45.60 -7.42
C LYS A 510 29.74 -46.73 -7.73
N GLY A 511 28.77 -46.51 -8.61
CA GLY A 511 28.13 -47.61 -9.34
C GLY A 511 26.61 -47.53 -9.47
N LYS A 512 26.21 -47.50 -10.72
CA LYS A 512 24.94 -47.80 -11.40
C LYS A 512 24.10 -46.58 -11.84
N LYS A 513 23.98 -46.46 -13.17
CA LYS A 513 23.10 -45.56 -13.90
C LYS A 513 21.64 -45.79 -13.44
N ALA A 514 21.09 -44.86 -12.69
CA ALA A 514 19.69 -44.84 -12.37
C ALA A 514 18.90 -44.33 -13.58
N LYS A 515 17.91 -45.11 -14.03
CA LYS A 515 16.89 -44.68 -14.98
C LYS A 515 16.18 -43.45 -14.43
N THR A 516 16.21 -42.34 -15.14
CA THR A 516 15.40 -41.16 -14.86
C THR A 516 13.92 -41.50 -15.04
N VAL A 517 13.24 -41.74 -13.95
CA VAL A 517 11.79 -41.76 -13.93
C VAL A 517 11.34 -40.30 -14.00
N ARG A 518 10.72 -39.92 -15.12
CA ARG A 518 10.02 -38.63 -15.21
C ARG A 518 8.93 -38.61 -14.12
N PRO A 519 8.91 -37.64 -13.20
CA PRO A 519 7.79 -37.51 -12.27
C PRO A 519 6.54 -37.18 -13.08
N GLU A 520 5.46 -37.95 -12.84
CA GLU A 520 4.13 -37.62 -13.35
C GLU A 520 3.74 -36.18 -12.92
N PRO A 521 3.09 -35.40 -13.78
CA PRO A 521 2.64 -34.06 -13.43
C PRO A 521 1.54 -34.18 -12.35
N VAL A 522 1.92 -33.94 -11.10
CA VAL A 522 0.95 -33.81 -10.01
C VAL A 522 0.02 -32.66 -10.36
N ALA A 523 -1.26 -32.96 -10.56
CA ALA A 523 -2.30 -31.98 -10.85
C ALA A 523 -2.26 -30.89 -9.76
N LYS A 524 -2.00 -29.63 -10.14
CA LYS A 524 -1.98 -28.49 -9.19
C LYS A 524 -3.38 -28.37 -8.61
N PRO A 525 -3.53 -28.41 -7.27
CA PRO A 525 -4.84 -28.25 -6.64
C PRO A 525 -5.45 -26.91 -7.06
N GLY A 526 -6.77 -26.91 -7.31
CA GLY A 526 -7.51 -25.70 -7.73
C GLY A 526 -7.36 -24.56 -6.72
N LEU A 527 -7.47 -23.32 -7.20
CA LEU A 527 -7.32 -22.08 -6.41
C LEU A 527 -8.10 -22.13 -5.09
N VAL A 528 -9.38 -22.53 -5.13
CA VAL A 528 -10.26 -22.64 -3.95
C VAL A 528 -9.71 -23.62 -2.93
N ARG A 529 -9.29 -24.83 -3.35
CA ARG A 529 -8.79 -25.87 -2.45
C ARG A 529 -7.48 -25.46 -1.75
N THR A 530 -6.68 -24.62 -2.40
CA THR A 530 -5.41 -24.13 -1.84
C THR A 530 -5.60 -22.96 -0.89
N TRP A 531 -6.58 -22.08 -1.16
CA TRP A 531 -6.73 -20.81 -0.47
C TRP A 531 -7.85 -20.77 0.57
N ALA A 532 -8.86 -21.64 0.46
CA ALA A 532 -9.95 -21.68 1.43
C ALA A 532 -9.47 -21.87 2.89
N PRO A 533 -8.53 -22.80 3.20
CA PRO A 533 -8.08 -22.96 4.58
C PRO A 533 -7.36 -21.71 5.16
N PRO A 534 -6.37 -21.08 4.47
CA PRO A 534 -5.75 -19.87 5.01
C PRO A 534 -6.70 -18.67 5.03
N ALA A 535 -7.65 -18.56 4.10
CA ALA A 535 -8.67 -17.51 4.12
C ALA A 535 -9.63 -17.69 5.31
N ALA A 536 -10.12 -18.91 5.58
CA ALA A 536 -10.93 -19.19 6.75
C ALA A 536 -10.16 -18.92 8.06
N ALA A 537 -8.88 -19.30 8.14
CA ALA A 537 -8.03 -19.00 9.29
C ALA A 537 -7.83 -17.47 9.47
N ALA A 538 -7.71 -16.71 8.39
CA ALA A 538 -7.62 -15.24 8.46
C ALA A 538 -8.92 -14.62 9.00
N VAL A 539 -10.09 -15.09 8.57
CA VAL A 539 -11.39 -14.62 9.08
C VAL A 539 -11.53 -14.92 10.58
N VAL A 540 -11.21 -16.15 10.99
CA VAL A 540 -11.23 -16.53 12.43
C VAL A 540 -10.24 -15.67 13.22
N MET A 541 -9.03 -15.47 12.71
CA MET A 541 -8.01 -14.62 13.34
C MET A 541 -8.51 -13.19 13.53
N MET A 542 -9.13 -12.59 12.53
CA MET A 542 -9.71 -11.24 12.61
C MET A 542 -10.86 -11.18 13.62
N ALA A 543 -11.77 -12.16 13.63
CA ALA A 543 -12.89 -12.19 14.56
C ALA A 543 -12.42 -12.32 16.03
N VAL A 544 -11.49 -13.25 16.29
CA VAL A 544 -10.93 -13.47 17.63
C VAL A 544 -10.14 -12.25 18.11
N CYS A 545 -9.27 -11.70 17.25
CA CYS A 545 -8.48 -10.53 17.61
C CYS A 545 -9.36 -9.28 17.77
N GLY A 546 -10.41 -9.12 16.96
CA GLY A 546 -11.39 -8.04 17.11
C GLY A 546 -12.14 -8.11 18.45
N ALA A 547 -12.58 -9.30 18.86
CA ALA A 547 -13.20 -9.49 20.18
C ALA A 547 -12.18 -9.25 21.32
N ALA A 548 -10.97 -9.78 21.21
CA ALA A 548 -9.91 -9.61 22.21
C ALA A 548 -9.46 -8.16 22.35
N SER A 549 -9.41 -7.39 21.27
CA SER A 549 -9.02 -5.97 21.32
C SER A 549 -9.98 -5.13 22.15
N ARG A 550 -11.29 -5.40 22.07
CA ARG A 550 -12.31 -4.73 22.88
C ARG A 550 -12.14 -5.01 24.38
N VAL A 551 -11.68 -6.21 24.73
CA VAL A 551 -11.42 -6.58 26.13
C VAL A 551 -10.10 -6.00 26.61
N ILE A 552 -9.02 -6.18 25.85
CA ILE A 552 -7.65 -5.78 26.29
C ILE A 552 -7.50 -4.27 26.35
N PHE A 553 -8.02 -3.55 25.35
CA PHE A 553 -7.86 -2.10 25.24
C PHE A 553 -9.06 -1.31 25.72
N GLY A 554 -10.21 -1.95 25.99
CA GLY A 554 -11.38 -1.28 26.57
C GLY A 554 -11.15 -0.70 27.98
N PHE A 555 -10.03 -1.09 28.64
CA PHE A 555 -9.59 -0.50 29.90
C PHE A 555 -8.53 0.62 29.72
N LEU A 556 -8.00 0.82 28.50
CA LEU A 556 -6.93 1.78 28.22
C LEU A 556 -7.42 3.01 27.45
N PHE A 557 -8.55 2.90 26.75
CA PHE A 557 -9.18 3.92 25.92
C PHE A 557 -10.70 3.95 26.17
#